data_d86b9d564e19d4ed45fb263147f0c696
#
_entry.id   d86b9d564e19d4ed45fb263147f0c696
#
_cell.length_a   1.000
_cell.length_b   1.000
_cell.length_c   1.000
_cell.angle_alpha   90.00
_cell.angle_beta   90.00
_cell.angle_gamma   90.00
#
_symmetry.space_group_name_H-M   'P 1'
#
loop_
_entity.id
_entity.type
_entity.pdbx_description
1 polymer ?
#
loop_
_entity_poly.entity_id
_entity_poly.type
_entity_poly.pdbx_seq_one_letter_code
_entity_poly.pdbx_strand_id
1 'polypeptide(L)'
;DLGKYIFLGKGEEHTGGRDRHSILADAFEALIAAIYLDGGFEAARSFILPFIPPLDKLSTGKFLLGDYKTVLQEIIQQNPEERVTYEISDESGQAHNKQFTANVLLNGQIIGTGKGKSKKEAEQSAAKEAISLMGYETN
;
A
#
# COMPACT_ATOMS: atom_id res chain seq x y z
N ASP A 1 -11.84 -15.84 5.60
CA ASP A 1 -11.02 -15.80 6.85
C ASP A 1 -9.90 -16.85 6.75
N LEU A 2 -8.92 -16.57 5.83
CA LEU A 2 -7.86 -17.51 5.47
C LEU A 2 -6.94 -17.83 6.68
N GLY A 3 -6.69 -16.86 7.55
CA GLY A 3 -5.81 -17.01 8.70
C GLY A 3 -6.17 -18.16 9.63
N LYS A 4 -7.46 -18.52 9.73
CA LYS A 4 -7.92 -19.64 10.57
C LYS A 4 -7.46 -21.01 10.07
N TYR A 5 -7.14 -21.12 8.80
CA TYR A 5 -6.76 -22.38 8.15
C TYR A 5 -5.26 -22.54 7.96
N ILE A 6 -4.46 -21.55 8.38
CA ILE A 6 -2.99 -21.59 8.28
C ILE A 6 -2.41 -22.27 9.51
N PHE A 7 -1.51 -23.21 9.30
CA PHE A 7 -0.70 -23.79 10.37
C PHE A 7 0.55 -22.94 10.59
N LEU A 8 0.65 -22.32 11.74
CA LEU A 8 1.77 -21.45 12.11
C LEU A 8 2.66 -22.12 13.16
N GLY A 9 3.95 -21.79 13.13
CA GLY A 9 4.84 -22.12 14.24
C GLY A 9 4.44 -21.32 15.50
N LYS A 10 4.80 -21.85 16.68
CA LYS A 10 4.43 -21.25 17.99
C LYS A 10 4.86 -19.78 18.11
N GLY A 11 6.01 -19.39 17.55
CA GLY A 11 6.51 -18.01 17.56
C GLY A 11 5.61 -17.07 16.78
N GLU A 12 5.24 -17.44 15.55
CA GLU A 12 4.35 -16.63 14.69
C GLU A 12 2.93 -16.57 15.27
N GLU A 13 2.43 -17.67 15.83
CA GLU A 13 1.13 -17.70 16.51
C GLU A 13 1.07 -16.66 17.65
N HIS A 14 2.10 -16.61 18.52
CA HIS A 14 2.17 -15.68 19.65
C HIS A 14 2.29 -14.21 19.24
N THR A 15 2.82 -13.93 18.04
CA THR A 15 3.01 -12.56 17.52
C THR A 15 1.87 -12.10 16.60
N GLY A 16 0.74 -12.80 16.59
CA GLY A 16 -0.41 -12.44 15.76
C GLY A 16 -0.23 -12.75 14.27
N GLY A 17 0.56 -13.78 13.94
CA GLY A 17 0.84 -14.18 12.57
C GLY A 17 -0.39 -14.50 11.73
N ARG A 18 -1.51 -14.95 12.36
CA ARG A 18 -2.77 -15.25 11.65
C ARG A 18 -3.39 -14.05 10.97
N ASP A 19 -3.17 -12.85 11.48
CA ASP A 19 -3.73 -11.61 10.99
C ASP A 19 -2.66 -10.77 10.25
N ARG A 20 -1.42 -11.29 10.14
CA ARG A 20 -0.33 -10.59 9.48
C ARG A 20 -0.51 -10.60 7.96
N HIS A 21 -0.61 -9.43 7.36
CA HIS A 21 -0.91 -9.27 5.94
C HIS A 21 0.07 -10.01 5.02
N SER A 22 1.38 -10.04 5.35
CA SER A 22 2.37 -10.77 4.55
C SER A 22 2.11 -12.29 4.55
N ILE A 23 1.84 -12.87 5.72
CA ILE A 23 1.54 -14.30 5.85
C ILE A 23 0.23 -14.66 5.12
N LEU A 24 -0.78 -13.78 5.24
CA LEU A 24 -2.04 -13.95 4.52
C LEU A 24 -1.87 -13.85 2.99
N ALA A 25 -1.00 -12.94 2.52
CA ALA A 25 -0.68 -12.81 1.11
C ALA A 25 0.01 -14.07 0.58
N ASP A 26 1.06 -14.54 1.25
CA ASP A 26 1.77 -15.76 0.88
C ASP A 26 0.84 -16.99 0.85
N ALA A 27 -0.05 -17.10 1.83
CA ALA A 27 -1.03 -18.19 1.89
C ALA A 27 -2.06 -18.09 0.76
N PHE A 28 -2.46 -16.88 0.37
CA PHE A 28 -3.37 -16.67 -0.76
C PHE A 28 -2.71 -17.02 -2.09
N GLU A 29 -1.44 -16.64 -2.29
CA GLU A 29 -0.65 -17.03 -3.46
C GLU A 29 -0.50 -18.55 -3.55
N ALA A 30 -0.20 -19.22 -2.43
CA ALA A 30 -0.13 -20.68 -2.37
C ALA A 30 -1.46 -21.35 -2.73
N LEU A 31 -2.59 -20.79 -2.30
CA LEU A 31 -3.93 -21.29 -2.67
C LEU A 31 -4.18 -21.13 -4.18
N ILE A 32 -3.81 -20.00 -4.77
CA ILE A 32 -3.90 -19.79 -6.23
C ILE A 32 -3.07 -20.85 -6.98
N ALA A 33 -1.83 -21.06 -6.51
CA ALA A 33 -0.94 -22.06 -7.10
C ALA A 33 -1.53 -23.50 -7.02
N ALA A 34 -2.13 -23.85 -5.88
CA ALA A 34 -2.79 -25.15 -5.71
C ALA A 34 -3.97 -25.33 -6.69
N ILE A 35 -4.82 -24.30 -6.84
CA ILE A 35 -5.93 -24.32 -7.80
C ILE A 35 -5.42 -24.44 -9.25
N TYR A 36 -4.32 -23.74 -9.56
CA TYR A 36 -3.70 -23.85 -10.89
C TYR A 36 -3.17 -25.24 -11.17
N LEU A 37 -2.49 -25.87 -10.21
CA LEU A 37 -1.93 -27.22 -10.35
C LEU A 37 -3.01 -28.30 -10.46
N ASP A 38 -4.15 -28.13 -9.79
CA ASP A 38 -5.27 -29.08 -9.81
C ASP A 38 -6.17 -28.89 -11.03
N GLY A 39 -6.60 -27.64 -11.32
CA GLY A 39 -7.61 -27.33 -12.33
C GLY A 39 -7.12 -26.52 -13.52
N GLY A 40 -5.83 -26.20 -13.59
CA GLY A 40 -5.23 -25.43 -14.67
C GLY A 40 -5.54 -23.92 -14.65
N PHE A 41 -5.12 -23.24 -15.72
CA PHE A 41 -5.16 -21.78 -15.84
C PHE A 41 -6.56 -21.19 -15.68
N GLU A 42 -7.56 -21.80 -16.35
CA GLU A 42 -8.93 -21.26 -16.33
C GLU A 42 -9.60 -21.38 -14.96
N ALA A 43 -9.29 -22.42 -14.20
CA ALA A 43 -9.76 -22.57 -12.83
C ALA A 43 -9.16 -21.48 -11.92
N ALA A 44 -7.84 -21.29 -11.98
CA ALA A 44 -7.16 -20.23 -11.22
C ALA A 44 -7.63 -18.83 -11.63
N ARG A 45 -7.79 -18.57 -12.93
CA ARG A 45 -8.32 -17.31 -13.46
C ARG A 45 -9.72 -17.00 -12.92
N SER A 46 -10.62 -18.00 -12.99
CA SER A 46 -12.00 -17.84 -12.50
C SER A 46 -12.05 -17.59 -10.99
N PHE A 47 -11.12 -18.16 -10.24
CA PHE A 47 -10.98 -17.94 -8.81
C PHE A 47 -10.47 -16.52 -8.50
N ILE A 48 -9.48 -16.01 -9.24
CA ILE A 48 -8.82 -14.71 -8.97
C ILE A 48 -9.68 -13.53 -9.40
N LEU A 49 -10.33 -13.60 -10.57
CA LEU A 49 -11.04 -12.47 -11.17
C LEU A 49 -12.04 -11.77 -10.24
N PRO A 50 -12.82 -12.47 -9.38
CA PRO A 50 -13.71 -11.81 -8.43
C PRO A 50 -13.03 -10.94 -7.36
N PHE A 51 -11.73 -11.16 -7.12
CA PHE A 51 -10.94 -10.36 -6.17
C PHE A 51 -10.28 -9.14 -6.80
N ILE A 52 -10.26 -9.09 -8.15
CA ILE A 52 -9.69 -7.95 -8.90
C ILE A 52 -10.79 -6.93 -9.12
N PRO A 53 -10.63 -5.69 -8.64
CA PRO A 53 -11.58 -4.62 -8.92
C PRO A 53 -11.73 -4.39 -10.44
N PRO A 54 -12.91 -3.97 -10.91
CA PRO A 54 -13.11 -3.58 -12.30
C PRO A 54 -12.09 -2.53 -12.77
N LEU A 55 -11.68 -2.59 -14.06
CA LEU A 55 -10.62 -1.74 -14.63
C LEU A 55 -10.89 -0.23 -14.51
N ASP A 56 -12.15 0.17 -14.56
CA ASP A 56 -12.59 1.55 -14.31
C ASP A 56 -12.32 2.00 -12.87
N LYS A 57 -12.35 1.06 -11.91
CA LYS A 57 -11.94 1.28 -10.53
C LYS A 57 -10.43 1.10 -10.31
N LEU A 58 -9.72 0.41 -11.20
CA LEU A 58 -8.26 0.25 -11.11
C LEU A 58 -7.52 1.50 -11.59
N SER A 59 -8.05 2.29 -12.51
CA SER A 59 -7.48 3.59 -12.88
C SER A 59 -7.56 4.62 -11.74
N THR A 60 -8.58 4.51 -10.89
CA THR A 60 -8.69 5.14 -9.57
C THR A 60 -8.14 4.27 -8.43
N GLY A 61 -7.85 3.00 -8.68
CA GLY A 61 -7.64 1.93 -7.70
C GLY A 61 -6.24 1.90 -7.09
N LYS A 62 -5.28 2.61 -7.66
CA LYS A 62 -4.01 2.89 -6.98
C LYS A 62 -4.24 3.64 -5.67
N PHE A 63 -5.28 4.48 -5.62
CA PHE A 63 -5.74 5.15 -4.39
C PHE A 63 -6.34 4.16 -3.38
N LEU A 64 -7.03 3.11 -3.85
CA LEU A 64 -7.64 2.09 -2.98
C LEU A 64 -6.61 1.19 -2.28
N LEU A 65 -5.43 1.01 -2.88
CA LEU A 65 -4.32 0.25 -2.29
C LEU A 65 -3.48 1.10 -1.33
N GLY A 66 -3.79 2.40 -1.18
CA GLY A 66 -3.03 3.31 -0.32
C GLY A 66 -1.61 3.60 -0.82
N ASP A 67 -1.31 3.31 -2.10
CA ASP A 67 0.01 3.58 -2.68
C ASP A 67 0.05 4.94 -3.38
N TYR A 68 -0.23 5.97 -2.60
CA TYR A 68 -0.24 7.35 -3.06
C TYR A 68 1.14 7.83 -3.54
N LYS A 69 2.22 7.27 -3.00
CA LYS A 69 3.59 7.62 -3.44
C LYS A 69 3.82 7.25 -4.90
N THR A 70 3.44 6.03 -5.30
CA THR A 70 3.56 5.58 -6.68
C THR A 70 2.68 6.41 -7.61
N VAL A 71 1.43 6.69 -7.19
CA VAL A 71 0.50 7.52 -7.98
C VAL A 71 1.06 8.93 -8.19
N LEU A 72 1.54 9.58 -7.12
CA LEU A 72 2.13 10.92 -7.21
C LEU A 72 3.34 10.93 -8.13
N GLN A 73 4.20 9.92 -8.02
CA GLN A 73 5.37 9.78 -8.89
C GLN A 73 5.00 9.64 -10.36
N GLU A 74 3.98 8.84 -10.69
CA GLU A 74 3.48 8.68 -12.05
C GLU A 74 2.86 9.96 -12.62
N ILE A 75 2.15 10.74 -11.78
CA ILE A 75 1.61 12.04 -12.19
C ILE A 75 2.75 13.00 -12.55
N ILE A 76 3.77 13.07 -11.70
CA ILE A 76 4.87 14.03 -11.85
C ILE A 76 5.85 13.59 -12.94
N GLN A 77 6.12 12.31 -13.11
CA GLN A 77 7.03 11.79 -14.15
C GLN A 77 6.56 12.06 -15.59
N GLN A 78 5.35 12.58 -15.81
CA GLN A 78 4.94 13.10 -17.12
C GLN A 78 5.84 14.25 -17.57
N ASN A 79 6.50 14.95 -16.63
CA ASN A 79 7.51 15.96 -16.88
C ASN A 79 8.89 15.46 -16.44
N PRO A 80 9.82 15.13 -17.36
CA PRO A 80 11.11 14.52 -17.02
C PRO A 80 12.04 15.41 -16.17
N GLU A 81 11.78 16.73 -16.13
CA GLU A 81 12.57 17.70 -15.36
C GLU A 81 12.11 17.80 -13.89
N GLU A 82 10.96 17.23 -13.53
CA GLU A 82 10.39 17.31 -12.21
C GLU A 82 10.88 16.17 -11.32
N ARG A 83 11.26 16.49 -10.07
CA ARG A 83 11.75 15.51 -9.09
C ARG A 83 10.93 15.59 -7.81
N VAL A 84 10.39 14.43 -7.43
CA VAL A 84 9.74 14.24 -6.14
C VAL A 84 10.75 13.70 -5.12
N THR A 85 10.78 14.32 -3.96
CA THR A 85 11.55 13.84 -2.80
C THR A 85 10.69 13.86 -1.55
N TYR A 86 11.06 13.04 -0.57
CA TYR A 86 10.39 12.96 0.73
C TYR A 86 11.39 13.24 1.83
N GLU A 87 10.98 13.97 2.84
CA GLU A 87 11.75 14.22 4.05
C GLU A 87 10.89 14.02 5.29
N ILE A 88 11.48 13.48 6.35
CA ILE A 88 10.83 13.44 7.67
C ILE A 88 11.14 14.77 8.37
N SER A 89 10.11 15.58 8.54
CA SER A 89 10.24 16.91 9.15
C SER A 89 10.12 16.87 10.66
N ASP A 90 9.45 15.86 11.23
CA ASP A 90 9.30 15.71 12.68
C ASP A 90 9.16 14.23 13.07
N GLU A 91 9.70 13.91 14.25
CA GLU A 91 9.53 12.63 14.92
C GLU A 91 9.23 12.88 16.39
N SER A 92 8.01 12.56 16.83
CA SER A 92 7.50 12.83 18.17
C SER A 92 6.87 11.60 18.80
N GLY A 93 6.58 11.68 20.10
CA GLY A 93 5.94 10.60 20.86
C GLY A 93 6.91 9.65 21.56
N GLN A 94 6.37 8.80 22.44
CA GLN A 94 7.14 7.79 23.19
C GLN A 94 7.45 6.58 22.30
N ALA A 95 8.47 5.80 22.66
CA ALA A 95 8.97 4.67 21.85
C ALA A 95 7.87 3.70 21.36
N HIS A 96 6.82 3.49 22.16
CA HIS A 96 5.69 2.61 21.83
C HIS A 96 4.53 3.33 21.10
N ASN A 97 4.60 4.66 20.93
CA ASN A 97 3.59 5.46 20.25
C ASN A 97 4.26 6.63 19.49
N LYS A 98 5.24 6.30 18.64
CA LYS A 98 5.91 7.28 17.79
C LYS A 98 4.97 7.80 16.70
N GLN A 99 5.09 9.07 16.42
CA GLN A 99 4.42 9.75 15.33
C GLN A 99 5.47 10.43 14.45
N PHE A 100 5.36 10.25 13.15
CA PHE A 100 6.23 10.84 12.15
C PHE A 100 5.44 11.86 11.34
N THR A 101 6.08 12.97 11.00
CA THR A 101 5.57 13.93 10.02
C THR A 101 6.50 13.91 8.82
N ALA A 102 5.95 13.71 7.62
CA ALA A 102 6.70 13.76 6.39
C ALA A 102 6.21 14.88 5.49
N ASN A 103 7.13 15.52 4.79
CA ASN A 103 6.85 16.41 3.68
C ASN A 103 7.17 15.71 2.37
N VAL A 104 6.35 15.96 1.35
CA VAL A 104 6.69 15.66 -0.03
C VAL A 104 7.03 16.96 -0.75
N LEU A 105 8.13 16.94 -1.48
CA LEU A 105 8.66 18.10 -2.17
C LEU A 105 8.72 17.85 -3.68
N LEU A 106 8.32 18.85 -4.45
CA LEU A 106 8.51 18.93 -5.89
C LEU A 106 9.57 19.99 -6.17
N ASN A 107 10.69 19.59 -6.75
CA ASN A 107 11.82 20.49 -7.04
C ASN A 107 12.26 21.35 -5.83
N GLY A 108 12.19 20.77 -4.62
CA GLY A 108 12.54 21.44 -3.36
C GLY A 108 11.43 22.28 -2.72
N GLN A 109 10.25 22.39 -3.33
CA GLN A 109 9.09 23.06 -2.75
C GLN A 109 8.14 22.05 -2.13
N ILE A 110 7.69 22.29 -0.89
CA ILE A 110 6.73 21.41 -0.22
C ILE A 110 5.39 21.52 -0.94
N ILE A 111 4.86 20.35 -1.40
CA ILE A 111 3.57 20.21 -2.08
C ILE A 111 2.57 19.39 -1.27
N GLY A 112 2.97 18.80 -0.15
CA GLY A 112 2.09 18.09 0.76
C GLY A 112 2.81 17.67 2.03
N THR A 113 2.06 17.50 3.11
CA THR A 113 2.53 17.09 4.44
C THR A 113 1.64 15.99 4.98
N GLY A 114 2.21 14.99 5.63
CA GLY A 114 1.45 13.87 6.16
C GLY A 114 1.97 13.37 7.50
N LYS A 115 1.08 12.77 8.28
CA LYS A 115 1.42 12.16 9.58
C LYS A 115 1.09 10.68 9.55
N GLY A 116 1.90 9.89 10.29
CA GLY A 116 1.69 8.46 10.42
C GLY A 116 2.45 7.85 11.59
N LYS A 117 2.12 6.62 11.94
CA LYS A 117 2.79 5.85 13.02
C LYS A 117 4.12 5.24 12.56
N SER A 118 4.41 5.31 11.27
CA SER A 118 5.69 4.94 10.65
C SER A 118 6.08 5.98 9.61
N LYS A 119 7.38 6.03 9.25
CA LYS A 119 7.88 6.89 8.18
C LYS A 119 7.13 6.63 6.87
N LYS A 120 6.92 5.35 6.52
CA LYS A 120 6.18 4.94 5.33
C LYS A 120 4.74 5.46 5.33
N GLU A 121 4.04 5.37 6.46
CA GLU A 121 2.66 5.86 6.59
C GLU A 121 2.60 7.38 6.48
N ALA A 122 3.54 8.10 7.10
CA ALA A 122 3.64 9.56 6.99
C ALA A 122 3.90 10.01 5.55
N GLU A 123 4.80 9.34 4.84
CA GLU A 123 5.09 9.62 3.42
C GLU A 123 3.89 9.33 2.51
N GLN A 124 3.16 8.24 2.73
CA GLN A 124 1.94 7.94 1.98
C GLN A 124 0.85 8.99 2.24
N SER A 125 0.72 9.45 3.49
CA SER A 125 -0.21 10.51 3.86
C SER A 125 0.16 11.86 3.21
N ALA A 126 1.46 12.20 3.16
CA ALA A 126 1.95 13.40 2.48
C ALA A 126 1.68 13.36 0.97
N ALA A 127 1.90 12.20 0.34
CA ALA A 127 1.58 11.99 -1.07
C ALA A 127 0.08 12.12 -1.34
N LYS A 128 -0.77 11.58 -0.46
CA LYS A 128 -2.23 11.72 -0.55
C LYS A 128 -2.67 13.17 -0.55
N GLU A 129 -2.13 13.97 0.38
CA GLU A 129 -2.45 15.40 0.45
C GLU A 129 -2.00 16.14 -0.82
N ALA A 130 -0.78 15.88 -1.31
CA ALA A 130 -0.28 16.49 -2.54
C ALA A 130 -1.18 16.21 -3.75
N ILE A 131 -1.59 14.94 -3.92
CA ILE A 131 -2.50 14.52 -5.00
C ILE A 131 -3.84 15.25 -4.90
N SER A 132 -4.39 15.36 -3.68
CA SER A 132 -5.65 16.07 -3.44
C SER A 132 -5.54 17.57 -3.77
N LEU A 133 -4.42 18.21 -3.40
CA LEU A 133 -4.16 19.62 -3.71
C LEU A 133 -3.95 19.87 -5.21
N MET A 134 -3.52 18.85 -5.97
CA MET A 134 -3.46 18.87 -7.43
C MET A 134 -4.83 18.67 -8.12
N GLY A 135 -5.90 18.47 -7.34
CA GLY A 135 -7.27 18.33 -7.85
C GLY A 135 -7.70 16.92 -8.22
N TYR A 136 -6.93 15.89 -7.84
CA TYR A 136 -7.32 14.50 -8.03
C TYR A 136 -8.16 14.01 -6.83
N GLU A 137 -9.25 13.28 -7.10
CA GLU A 137 -10.05 12.67 -6.03
C GLU A 137 -9.29 11.47 -5.42
N THR A 138 -9.08 11.51 -4.09
CA THR A 138 -8.34 10.49 -3.33
C THR A 138 -9.24 9.73 -2.35
N ASN A 139 -10.50 9.48 -2.76
CA ASN A 139 -11.51 8.79 -1.92
C ASN A 139 -11.09 7.38 -1.52
#